data_030344882a9775a39480658c745059a7
#
_entry.id   030344882a9775a39480658c745059a7
#
_cell.length_a   1.000
_cell.length_b   1.000
_cell.length_c   1.000
_cell.angle_alpha   90.00
_cell.angle_beta   90.00
_cell.angle_gamma   90.00
#
_symmetry.space_group_name_H-M   'P 1'
#
loop_
_entity.id
_entity.type
_entity.pdbx_description
1 polymer ?
#
loop_
_entity_poly.entity_id
_entity_poly.type
_entity_poly.pdbx_seq_one_letter_code
_entity_poly.pdbx_strand_id
1 'polypeptide(L)'
;MEDVPKQAHLLPAAVDYRAKHSPDTVFAVLPKDDKLEDGFFDLTYAALAKAVNALAWWLDEVLGTIPATEKFKDFPTVPYIGADDFRYVLLVLAAMKTGRKAMFSFPANTPEGLARLLELSQSKVTLASACHKHIWSKPLADKPEIRTIEVPGVDTFVHDRPVEPYAYDRTYDEGTTGTPKPIVWSNRWIEEYIGDVAVLSRHAPADQKSAVYALCEGTRVPNLLPLSWGAGILLALQVPLFAHTVPVMLPPASIPNPPTADFIKAIGTYAPKGPRNGMILVPDMLRHLVREAAGRESLQQNEWIAYVGAPLDHATGDALTALGIRVQSMIGATDIGLYNILLNDPQGWKIHRFPAALHNYYLDRFADGLYELCTARMPNDPRHVFASAPELDVYRTRDLWRAVPGREGYWSNAGRVDDFVKLASMTKFNAIAIEQIVEASPAVAKCLVAGDSRLASFILVEPAPGVGPYDATPDSEVIERVWPAIAAANEHLLPEARLSKELTVITLPGKPIIRTAKATVQRRASLEIYEKKIEAAYAAAGYAKVPFTIWGEAIGDVGKANGHAR
;
A
#
# COMPACT_ATOMS: atom_id res chain seq x y z
N MET A 1 20.57 -20.44 1.49
CA MET A 1 21.45 -19.25 1.52
C MET A 1 21.63 -18.85 2.99
N GLU A 2 22.83 -18.52 3.44
CA GLU A 2 23.06 -18.06 4.80
C GLU A 2 22.39 -16.70 5.05
N ASP A 3 22.10 -16.41 6.33
CA ASP A 3 21.55 -15.12 6.72
C ASP A 3 22.58 -14.00 6.55
N VAL A 4 22.10 -12.80 6.22
CA VAL A 4 22.95 -11.61 6.26
C VAL A 4 23.25 -11.32 7.73
N PRO A 5 24.53 -11.18 8.13
CA PRO A 5 24.86 -10.88 9.52
C PRO A 5 24.38 -9.48 9.92
N LYS A 6 24.00 -9.30 11.19
CA LYS A 6 23.38 -8.07 11.70
C LYS A 6 24.16 -6.79 11.34
N GLN A 7 25.49 -6.84 11.42
CA GLN A 7 26.35 -5.71 11.05
C GLN A 7 26.32 -5.36 9.54
N ALA A 8 25.63 -6.13 8.72
CA ALA A 8 25.44 -5.90 7.30
C ALA A 8 23.94 -5.77 6.92
N HIS A 9 23.06 -5.43 7.87
CA HIS A 9 21.64 -5.24 7.58
C HIS A 9 21.34 -3.91 6.89
N LEU A 10 22.26 -2.93 6.88
CA LEU A 10 22.13 -1.76 6.02
C LEU A 10 21.97 -2.20 4.57
N LEU A 11 20.94 -1.75 3.85
CA LEU A 11 20.57 -2.31 2.54
C LEU A 11 21.74 -2.40 1.55
N PRO A 12 22.55 -1.33 1.32
CA PRO A 12 23.73 -1.45 0.44
C PRO A 12 24.75 -2.46 0.98
N ALA A 13 24.94 -2.53 2.31
CA ALA A 13 25.87 -3.48 2.91
C ALA A 13 25.38 -4.93 2.76
N ALA A 14 24.08 -5.16 2.84
CA ALA A 14 23.48 -6.47 2.60
C ALA A 14 23.69 -6.91 1.13
N VAL A 15 23.53 -5.98 0.17
CA VAL A 15 23.82 -6.24 -1.24
C VAL A 15 25.30 -6.56 -1.44
N ASP A 16 26.21 -5.75 -0.89
CA ASP A 16 27.68 -5.97 -1.01
C ASP A 16 28.11 -7.29 -0.34
N TYR A 17 27.51 -7.63 0.81
CA TYR A 17 27.73 -8.92 1.49
C TYR A 17 27.32 -10.08 0.59
N ARG A 18 26.12 -10.03 -0.01
CA ARG A 18 25.61 -11.06 -0.91
C ARG A 18 26.45 -11.14 -2.19
N ALA A 19 26.82 -10.02 -2.78
CA ALA A 19 27.67 -9.98 -3.96
C ALA A 19 29.04 -10.64 -3.71
N LYS A 20 29.56 -10.55 -2.48
CA LYS A 20 30.83 -11.18 -2.10
C LYS A 20 30.69 -12.68 -1.80
N HIS A 21 29.62 -13.11 -1.11
CA HIS A 21 29.50 -14.48 -0.58
C HIS A 21 28.61 -15.40 -1.44
N SER A 22 27.76 -14.83 -2.29
CA SER A 22 26.83 -15.55 -3.16
C SER A 22 26.60 -14.78 -4.48
N PRO A 23 27.70 -14.47 -5.24
CA PRO A 23 27.67 -13.53 -6.36
C PRO A 23 26.70 -13.93 -7.46
N ASP A 24 26.61 -15.22 -7.76
CA ASP A 24 25.82 -15.78 -8.86
C ASP A 24 24.36 -16.05 -8.48
N THR A 25 24.00 -15.83 -7.21
CA THR A 25 22.61 -16.01 -6.79
C THR A 25 21.74 -14.90 -7.40
N VAL A 26 20.62 -15.31 -7.97
CA VAL A 26 19.64 -14.39 -8.59
C VAL A 26 18.96 -13.56 -7.49
N PHE A 27 19.06 -12.24 -7.63
CA PHE A 27 18.34 -11.29 -6.78
C PHE A 27 16.96 -10.97 -7.36
N ALA A 28 16.91 -10.68 -8.66
CA ALA A 28 15.68 -10.31 -9.36
C ALA A 28 15.69 -10.85 -10.79
N VAL A 29 14.51 -10.85 -11.41
CA VAL A 29 14.35 -11.13 -12.84
C VAL A 29 13.86 -9.85 -13.50
N LEU A 30 14.54 -9.39 -14.54
CA LEU A 30 14.22 -8.16 -15.25
C LEU A 30 13.73 -8.45 -16.67
N PRO A 31 12.81 -7.65 -17.23
CA PRO A 31 12.40 -7.79 -18.62
C PRO A 31 13.55 -7.36 -19.55
N LYS A 32 13.63 -8.00 -20.71
CA LYS A 32 14.60 -7.65 -21.75
C LYS A 32 14.21 -6.42 -22.53
N ASP A 33 12.89 -6.22 -22.72
CA ASP A 33 12.32 -5.11 -23.48
C ASP A 33 10.91 -4.78 -22.96
N ASP A 34 10.13 -3.99 -23.71
CA ASP A 34 8.86 -3.40 -23.29
C ASP A 34 7.67 -4.39 -23.24
N LYS A 35 7.83 -5.62 -23.73
CA LYS A 35 6.77 -6.63 -23.76
C LYS A 35 7.15 -7.90 -22.99
N LEU A 36 6.13 -8.59 -22.48
CA LEU A 36 6.33 -9.87 -21.76
C LEU A 36 6.96 -10.95 -22.65
N GLU A 37 6.57 -11.02 -23.92
CA GLU A 37 7.05 -11.99 -24.92
C GLU A 37 8.51 -11.78 -25.34
N ASP A 38 9.07 -10.61 -25.12
CA ASP A 38 10.50 -10.32 -25.38
C ASP A 38 11.42 -11.08 -24.41
N GLY A 39 10.82 -11.61 -23.34
CA GLY A 39 11.47 -12.45 -22.36
C GLY A 39 12.18 -11.67 -21.25
N PHE A 40 12.92 -12.42 -20.46
CA PHE A 40 13.51 -11.92 -19.22
C PHE A 40 14.97 -12.35 -19.09
N PHE A 41 15.70 -11.74 -18.18
CA PHE A 41 17.03 -12.16 -17.75
C PHE A 41 17.19 -12.10 -16.24
N ASP A 42 18.04 -12.93 -15.69
CA ASP A 42 18.34 -12.98 -14.28
C ASP A 42 19.37 -11.91 -13.90
N LEU A 43 19.07 -11.11 -12.88
CA LEU A 43 19.97 -10.16 -12.25
C LEU A 43 20.56 -10.79 -10.98
N THR A 44 21.84 -11.10 -10.99
CA THR A 44 22.53 -11.68 -9.83
C THR A 44 22.92 -10.60 -8.80
N TYR A 45 23.29 -11.02 -7.58
CA TYR A 45 23.80 -10.07 -6.57
C TYR A 45 25.07 -9.36 -7.00
N ALA A 46 25.96 -10.02 -7.72
CA ALA A 46 27.16 -9.36 -8.28
C ALA A 46 26.79 -8.27 -9.30
N ALA A 47 25.83 -8.56 -10.19
CA ALA A 47 25.35 -7.59 -11.18
C ALA A 47 24.58 -6.42 -10.50
N LEU A 48 23.78 -6.71 -9.48
CA LEU A 48 23.09 -5.68 -8.68
C LEU A 48 24.10 -4.73 -8.02
N ALA A 49 25.09 -5.26 -7.31
CA ALA A 49 26.11 -4.43 -6.63
C ALA A 49 26.85 -3.52 -7.63
N LYS A 50 27.17 -4.06 -8.80
CA LYS A 50 27.81 -3.30 -9.88
C LYS A 50 26.89 -2.18 -10.39
N ALA A 51 25.63 -2.48 -10.65
CA ALA A 51 24.63 -1.50 -11.11
C ALA A 51 24.42 -0.37 -10.08
N VAL A 52 24.37 -0.71 -8.79
CA VAL A 52 24.26 0.26 -7.69
C VAL A 52 25.49 1.17 -7.64
N ASN A 53 26.69 0.62 -7.79
CA ASN A 53 27.92 1.43 -7.86
C ASN A 53 27.91 2.37 -9.08
N ALA A 54 27.48 1.90 -10.24
CA ALA A 54 27.37 2.73 -11.45
C ALA A 54 26.41 3.92 -11.23
N LEU A 55 25.24 3.66 -10.63
CA LEU A 55 24.30 4.74 -10.34
C LEU A 55 24.80 5.66 -9.21
N ALA A 56 25.55 5.16 -8.23
CA ALA A 56 26.15 6.00 -7.19
C ALA A 56 27.16 6.98 -7.78
N TRP A 57 28.04 6.53 -8.66
CA TRP A 57 28.97 7.40 -9.40
C TRP A 57 28.24 8.42 -10.27
N TRP A 58 27.19 8.01 -10.97
CA TRP A 58 26.36 8.92 -11.77
C TRP A 58 25.67 9.98 -10.90
N LEU A 59 25.15 9.62 -9.71
CA LEU A 59 24.56 10.59 -8.80
C LEU A 59 25.56 11.65 -8.35
N ASP A 60 26.81 11.27 -8.05
CA ASP A 60 27.86 12.23 -7.69
C ASP A 60 28.28 13.11 -8.87
N GLU A 61 28.33 12.56 -10.08
CA GLU A 61 28.60 13.33 -11.30
C GLU A 61 27.56 14.44 -11.54
N VAL A 62 26.26 14.10 -11.40
CA VAL A 62 25.19 15.05 -11.75
C VAL A 62 24.75 15.96 -10.60
N LEU A 63 24.97 15.54 -9.35
CA LEU A 63 24.54 16.26 -8.14
C LEU A 63 25.70 16.84 -7.32
N GLY A 64 26.93 16.44 -7.60
CA GLY A 64 28.13 16.75 -6.80
C GLY A 64 28.29 15.78 -5.61
N THR A 65 29.51 15.55 -5.20
CA THR A 65 29.86 14.67 -4.08
C THR A 65 29.47 15.31 -2.74
N ILE A 66 28.89 14.54 -1.83
CA ILE A 66 28.58 15.00 -0.48
C ILE A 66 29.81 14.79 0.41
N PRO A 67 30.28 15.83 1.13
CA PRO A 67 31.41 15.68 2.03
C PRO A 67 31.15 14.65 3.13
N ALA A 68 32.12 13.80 3.44
CA ALA A 68 32.04 12.80 4.50
C ALA A 68 31.82 13.39 5.92
N THR A 69 31.99 14.70 6.07
CA THR A 69 31.76 15.43 7.32
C THR A 69 30.31 15.86 7.52
N GLU A 70 29.47 15.74 6.50
CA GLU A 70 28.04 16.06 6.65
C GLU A 70 27.34 15.01 7.51
N LYS A 71 26.55 15.50 8.47
CA LYS A 71 25.75 14.66 9.34
C LYS A 71 24.46 14.23 8.64
N PHE A 72 23.97 13.07 8.98
CA PHE A 72 22.78 12.45 8.38
C PHE A 72 21.52 13.29 8.29
N LYS A 73 21.21 14.06 9.34
CA LYS A 73 20.07 14.97 9.33
C LYS A 73 20.10 15.98 8.20
N ASP A 74 21.32 16.29 7.71
CA ASP A 74 21.58 17.30 6.70
C ASP A 74 21.67 16.70 5.28
N PHE A 75 21.54 15.38 5.12
CA PHE A 75 21.56 14.73 3.83
C PHE A 75 20.45 15.24 2.91
N PRO A 76 20.78 15.66 1.68
CA PRO A 76 19.80 16.19 0.75
C PRO A 76 18.79 15.12 0.33
N THR A 77 17.53 15.54 0.24
CA THR A 77 16.48 14.69 -0.32
C THR A 77 16.44 14.83 -1.84
N VAL A 78 16.34 13.69 -2.52
CA VAL A 78 16.30 13.60 -3.97
C VAL A 78 14.98 12.92 -4.38
N PRO A 79 13.94 13.71 -4.75
CA PRO A 79 12.67 13.19 -5.23
C PRO A 79 12.82 12.54 -6.61
N TYR A 80 12.17 11.40 -6.80
CA TYR A 80 12.10 10.71 -8.09
C TYR A 80 10.66 10.34 -8.44
N ILE A 81 10.29 10.61 -9.69
CA ILE A 81 9.08 10.09 -10.34
C ILE A 81 9.48 9.47 -11.67
N GLY A 82 9.14 8.21 -11.88
CA GLY A 82 9.53 7.52 -13.09
C GLY A 82 8.61 6.39 -13.49
N ALA A 83 8.97 5.71 -14.58
CA ALA A 83 8.38 4.45 -14.95
C ALA A 83 8.54 3.45 -13.80
N ASP A 84 7.58 2.57 -13.64
CA ASP A 84 7.53 1.59 -12.55
C ASP A 84 8.51 0.44 -12.80
N ASP A 85 9.79 0.76 -12.90
CA ASP A 85 10.88 -0.13 -13.25
C ASP A 85 11.97 -0.18 -12.16
N PHE A 86 12.99 -0.96 -12.42
CA PHE A 86 14.03 -1.27 -11.44
C PHE A 86 14.88 -0.07 -10.99
N ARG A 87 14.74 1.11 -11.64
CA ARG A 87 15.42 2.36 -11.19
C ARG A 87 15.05 2.75 -9.76
N TYR A 88 13.85 2.47 -9.29
CA TYR A 88 13.45 2.72 -7.90
C TYR A 88 14.34 1.96 -6.91
N VAL A 89 14.60 0.68 -7.18
CA VAL A 89 15.47 -0.17 -6.34
C VAL A 89 16.90 0.35 -6.37
N LEU A 90 17.43 0.63 -7.57
CA LEU A 90 18.79 1.14 -7.73
C LEU A 90 18.96 2.50 -7.03
N LEU A 91 17.98 3.41 -7.15
CA LEU A 91 18.02 4.73 -6.54
C LEU A 91 18.01 4.70 -5.01
N VAL A 92 17.24 3.79 -4.36
CA VAL A 92 17.31 3.62 -2.91
C VAL A 92 18.75 3.30 -2.50
N LEU A 93 19.33 2.28 -3.11
CA LEU A 93 20.65 1.77 -2.75
C LEU A 93 21.77 2.77 -3.05
N ALA A 94 21.73 3.41 -4.23
CA ALA A 94 22.74 4.40 -4.63
C ALA A 94 22.61 5.70 -3.83
N ALA A 95 21.41 6.17 -3.52
CA ALA A 95 21.21 7.32 -2.64
C ALA A 95 21.79 7.07 -1.25
N MET A 96 21.57 5.89 -0.68
CA MET A 96 22.15 5.50 0.61
C MET A 96 23.68 5.47 0.54
N LYS A 97 24.30 4.91 -0.52
CA LYS A 97 25.76 4.91 -0.68
C LYS A 97 26.34 6.32 -0.78
N THR A 98 25.61 7.24 -1.40
CA THR A 98 26.08 8.61 -1.67
C THR A 98 25.66 9.63 -0.61
N GLY A 99 25.11 9.20 0.54
CA GLY A 99 24.67 10.09 1.61
C GLY A 99 23.47 10.95 1.24
N ARG A 100 22.53 10.42 0.46
CA ARG A 100 21.30 11.09 0.02
C ARG A 100 20.06 10.35 0.51
N LYS A 101 18.94 11.05 0.58
CA LYS A 101 17.62 10.48 0.89
C LYS A 101 16.82 10.35 -0.40
N ALA A 102 16.56 9.14 -0.86
CA ALA A 102 15.61 8.91 -1.95
C ALA A 102 14.19 9.20 -1.47
N MET A 103 13.43 10.00 -2.22
CA MET A 103 12.02 10.23 -1.97
C MET A 103 11.21 9.84 -3.20
N PHE A 104 10.24 8.95 -3.02
CA PHE A 104 9.38 8.50 -4.11
C PHE A 104 7.99 9.06 -3.95
N SER A 105 7.43 9.53 -5.06
CA SER A 105 6.08 10.06 -5.13
C SER A 105 5.30 9.34 -6.20
N PHE A 106 4.03 9.07 -5.94
CA PHE A 106 3.17 8.45 -6.92
C PHE A 106 2.89 9.42 -8.08
N PRO A 107 3.06 9.01 -9.35
CA PRO A 107 2.92 9.90 -10.51
C PRO A 107 1.55 10.58 -10.62
N ALA A 108 0.47 9.95 -10.11
CA ALA A 108 -0.87 10.51 -10.12
C ALA A 108 -1.19 11.44 -8.93
N ASN A 109 -0.21 11.80 -8.10
CA ASN A 109 -0.40 12.83 -7.08
C ASN A 109 -0.71 14.18 -7.74
N THR A 110 -1.53 15.01 -7.05
CA THR A 110 -1.85 16.34 -7.57
C THR A 110 -0.60 17.23 -7.63
N PRO A 111 -0.54 18.20 -8.55
CA PRO A 111 0.57 19.15 -8.62
C PRO A 111 0.82 19.89 -7.31
N GLU A 112 -0.24 20.27 -6.59
CA GLU A 112 -0.18 20.93 -5.28
C GLU A 112 0.41 20.00 -4.22
N GLY A 113 0.02 18.73 -4.23
CA GLY A 113 0.56 17.69 -3.36
C GLY A 113 2.06 17.49 -3.59
N LEU A 114 2.50 17.43 -4.85
CA LEU A 114 3.91 17.32 -5.22
C LEU A 114 4.69 18.57 -4.82
N ALA A 115 4.15 19.78 -5.07
CA ALA A 115 4.78 21.03 -4.66
C ALA A 115 4.97 21.09 -3.14
N ARG A 116 3.97 20.64 -2.38
CA ARG A 116 4.04 20.56 -0.92
C ARG A 116 5.10 19.57 -0.43
N LEU A 117 5.25 18.42 -1.09
CA LEU A 117 6.31 17.46 -0.76
C LEU A 117 7.71 18.03 -1.01
N LEU A 118 7.91 18.80 -2.09
CA LEU A 118 9.18 19.50 -2.34
C LEU A 118 9.52 20.52 -1.26
N GLU A 119 8.53 21.28 -0.79
CA GLU A 119 8.72 22.24 0.31
C GLU A 119 9.10 21.53 1.61
N LEU A 120 8.35 20.50 1.99
CA LEU A 120 8.57 19.75 3.23
C LEU A 120 9.92 19.03 3.24
N SER A 121 10.35 18.52 2.10
CA SER A 121 11.64 17.84 1.95
C SER A 121 12.82 18.77 1.70
N GLN A 122 12.56 20.08 1.50
CA GLN A 122 13.57 21.10 1.16
C GLN A 122 14.44 20.69 -0.05
N SER A 123 13.84 19.99 -1.01
CA SER A 123 14.55 19.45 -2.16
C SER A 123 14.99 20.56 -3.12
N LYS A 124 16.26 20.52 -3.53
CA LYS A 124 16.87 21.47 -4.46
C LYS A 124 16.99 20.94 -5.89
N VAL A 125 16.59 19.69 -6.10
CA VAL A 125 16.62 18.99 -7.37
C VAL A 125 15.50 17.97 -7.39
N THR A 126 14.99 17.63 -8.58
CA THR A 126 14.11 16.48 -8.79
C THR A 126 14.70 15.57 -9.85
N LEU A 127 14.44 14.28 -9.73
CA LEU A 127 14.79 13.27 -10.73
C LEU A 127 13.51 12.75 -11.40
N ALA A 128 13.63 12.37 -12.67
CA ALA A 128 12.53 11.75 -13.40
C ALA A 128 13.04 10.81 -14.49
N SER A 129 12.25 9.80 -14.87
CA SER A 129 12.47 9.13 -16.16
C SER A 129 12.05 10.04 -17.32
N ALA A 130 12.56 9.80 -18.53
CA ALA A 130 12.29 10.62 -19.72
C ALA A 130 10.79 10.91 -19.90
N CYS A 131 9.94 9.89 -19.87
CA CYS A 131 8.50 10.01 -20.08
C CYS A 131 7.74 10.68 -18.92
N HIS A 132 8.34 10.85 -17.72
CA HIS A 132 7.71 11.42 -16.54
C HIS A 132 8.21 12.85 -16.17
N LYS A 133 9.15 13.41 -16.89
CA LYS A 133 9.68 14.77 -16.61
C LYS A 133 8.59 15.84 -16.58
N HIS A 134 7.57 15.70 -17.43
CA HIS A 134 6.46 16.64 -17.54
C HIS A 134 5.64 16.74 -16.24
N ILE A 135 5.66 15.72 -15.37
CA ILE A 135 4.91 15.73 -14.11
C ILE A 135 5.43 16.83 -13.16
N TRP A 136 6.72 17.12 -13.19
CA TRP A 136 7.33 18.19 -12.40
C TRP A 136 7.05 19.61 -12.92
N SER A 137 6.56 19.78 -14.16
CA SER A 137 6.40 21.10 -14.78
C SER A 137 5.47 22.03 -13.98
N LYS A 138 4.29 21.55 -13.54
CA LYS A 138 3.36 22.33 -12.72
C LYS A 138 3.84 22.54 -11.29
N PRO A 139 4.28 21.50 -10.54
CA PRO A 139 4.84 21.66 -9.19
C PRO A 139 6.02 22.62 -9.09
N LEU A 140 6.79 22.79 -10.17
CA LEU A 140 7.96 23.65 -10.22
C LEU A 140 7.73 25.00 -10.92
N ALA A 141 6.51 25.33 -11.34
CA ALA A 141 6.22 26.54 -12.12
C ALA A 141 6.74 27.83 -11.44
N ASP A 142 6.64 27.92 -10.12
CA ASP A 142 7.09 29.06 -9.31
C ASP A 142 8.46 28.80 -8.62
N LYS A 143 9.20 27.77 -9.01
CA LYS A 143 10.47 27.35 -8.39
C LYS A 143 11.55 27.10 -9.45
N PRO A 144 11.94 28.13 -10.24
CA PRO A 144 12.88 27.97 -11.37
C PRO A 144 14.29 27.54 -10.95
N GLU A 145 14.62 27.68 -9.67
CA GLU A 145 15.90 27.24 -9.08
C GLU A 145 16.00 25.72 -8.93
N ILE A 146 14.87 24.99 -8.93
CA ILE A 146 14.85 23.54 -8.83
C ILE A 146 14.89 22.93 -10.22
N ARG A 147 16.01 22.30 -10.56
CA ARG A 147 16.15 21.61 -11.85
C ARG A 147 15.66 20.17 -11.80
N THR A 148 15.06 19.72 -12.89
CA THR A 148 14.72 18.31 -13.09
C THR A 148 15.78 17.61 -13.94
N ILE A 149 16.38 16.55 -13.39
CA ILE A 149 17.40 15.74 -14.07
C ILE A 149 16.75 14.44 -14.53
N GLU A 150 17.07 14.04 -15.75
CA GLU A 150 16.63 12.76 -16.30
C GLU A 150 17.54 11.63 -15.80
N VAL A 151 16.92 10.59 -15.23
CA VAL A 151 17.61 9.36 -14.87
C VAL A 151 17.64 8.45 -16.08
N PRO A 152 18.82 8.01 -16.55
CA PRO A 152 18.95 7.09 -17.66
C PRO A 152 18.16 5.78 -17.47
N GLY A 153 17.95 5.04 -18.53
CA GLY A 153 17.32 3.71 -18.49
C GLY A 153 18.08 2.71 -17.64
N VAL A 154 17.40 1.64 -17.22
CA VAL A 154 17.99 0.57 -16.40
C VAL A 154 19.21 -0.06 -17.08
N ASP A 155 19.20 -0.21 -18.40
CA ASP A 155 20.28 -0.74 -19.24
C ASP A 155 21.59 0.06 -19.17
N THR A 156 21.51 1.35 -18.85
CA THR A 156 22.68 2.19 -18.61
C THR A 156 23.48 1.75 -17.40
N PHE A 157 22.84 1.18 -16.40
CA PHE A 157 23.47 0.76 -15.14
C PHE A 157 23.62 -0.77 -15.05
N VAL A 158 22.68 -1.51 -15.60
CA VAL A 158 22.73 -2.98 -15.65
C VAL A 158 23.40 -3.42 -16.95
N HIS A 159 24.70 -3.63 -16.89
CA HIS A 159 25.54 -4.03 -18.04
C HIS A 159 26.77 -4.82 -17.58
N ASP A 160 27.49 -5.43 -18.52
CA ASP A 160 28.69 -6.25 -18.23
C ASP A 160 29.99 -5.45 -18.10
N ARG A 161 29.99 -4.16 -18.47
CA ARG A 161 31.20 -3.32 -18.36
C ARG A 161 31.69 -3.24 -16.91
N PRO A 162 33.00 -3.22 -16.65
CA PRO A 162 33.56 -3.01 -15.32
C PRO A 162 33.07 -1.68 -14.72
N VAL A 163 32.81 -1.69 -13.42
CA VAL A 163 32.45 -0.50 -12.62
C VAL A 163 33.28 -0.52 -11.36
N GLU A 164 33.96 0.56 -11.05
CA GLU A 164 34.69 0.70 -9.79
C GLU A 164 33.77 0.66 -8.59
N PRO A 165 34.14 -0.07 -7.53
CA PRO A 165 33.37 -0.07 -6.29
C PRO A 165 33.23 1.33 -5.72
N TYR A 166 32.01 1.70 -5.29
CA TYR A 166 31.75 2.97 -4.63
C TYR A 166 31.99 2.82 -3.13
N ALA A 167 32.95 3.58 -2.59
CA ALA A 167 33.25 3.60 -1.15
C ALA A 167 32.22 4.46 -0.41
N TYR A 168 31.65 3.97 0.68
CA TYR A 168 30.69 4.68 1.53
C TYR A 168 30.87 4.31 3.00
N ASP A 169 30.42 5.19 3.88
CA ASP A 169 30.40 4.92 5.31
C ASP A 169 29.27 3.95 5.64
N ARG A 170 29.56 2.90 6.42
CA ARG A 170 28.61 1.87 6.83
C ARG A 170 28.05 2.10 8.24
N THR A 171 28.46 3.18 8.91
CA THR A 171 28.08 3.49 10.30
C THR A 171 26.88 4.43 10.38
N TYR A 172 26.14 4.54 9.32
CA TYR A 172 24.99 5.43 9.17
C TYR A 172 23.83 5.06 10.08
N ASP A 173 23.84 5.52 11.34
CA ASP A 173 22.92 5.04 12.37
C ASP A 173 21.76 5.99 12.75
N GLU A 174 21.57 7.18 12.26
CA GLU A 174 20.46 7.98 12.75
C GLU A 174 19.61 8.64 11.67
N GLY A 175 18.33 8.28 11.67
CA GLY A 175 17.29 8.85 10.85
C GLY A 175 16.70 10.12 11.43
N THR A 176 16.38 10.99 10.58
CA THR A 176 15.88 12.34 10.63
C THR A 176 14.68 12.58 11.51
N THR A 177 14.70 13.68 12.24
CA THR A 177 13.53 14.37 12.78
C THR A 177 13.07 15.44 11.81
N GLY A 178 11.78 15.48 11.47
CA GLY A 178 11.19 16.56 10.65
C GLY A 178 9.69 16.40 10.49
N THR A 179 8.98 17.50 10.54
CA THR A 179 7.53 17.67 10.50
C THR A 179 6.85 17.04 9.29
N PRO A 180 5.57 16.67 9.38
CA PRO A 180 5.00 15.51 8.73
C PRO A 180 4.78 15.62 7.24
N LYS A 181 5.05 14.49 6.59
CA LYS A 181 4.51 13.90 5.36
C LYS A 181 5.40 13.91 4.12
N PRO A 182 6.70 13.72 4.21
CA PRO A 182 7.21 12.42 3.74
C PRO A 182 7.39 11.46 4.91
N ILE A 183 6.93 10.21 4.74
CA ILE A 183 7.20 9.16 5.71
C ILE A 183 8.65 8.72 5.51
N VAL A 184 9.45 8.87 6.55
CA VAL A 184 10.88 8.55 6.49
C VAL A 184 11.12 7.14 7.04
N TRP A 185 11.71 6.30 6.23
CA TRP A 185 12.25 5.02 6.66
C TRP A 185 13.75 5.23 6.95
N SER A 186 14.12 5.22 8.22
CA SER A 186 15.51 5.31 8.63
C SER A 186 16.23 3.99 8.36
N ASN A 187 17.56 4.05 8.22
CA ASN A 187 18.38 2.85 8.11
C ASN A 187 18.13 1.89 9.27
N ARG A 188 18.12 2.43 10.48
CA ARG A 188 17.85 1.68 11.70
C ARG A 188 16.48 1.01 11.70
N TRP A 189 15.43 1.70 11.20
CA TRP A 189 14.11 1.10 11.08
C TRP A 189 14.12 -0.10 10.12
N ILE A 190 14.84 0.01 9.00
CA ILE A 190 14.98 -1.09 8.05
C ILE A 190 15.76 -2.25 8.65
N GLU A 191 16.86 -1.99 9.35
CA GLU A 191 17.69 -3.00 9.98
C GLU A 191 16.93 -3.77 11.07
N GLU A 192 16.39 -3.05 12.04
CA GLU A 192 15.75 -3.66 13.23
C GLU A 192 14.36 -4.20 12.90
N TYR A 193 13.59 -3.49 12.08
CA TYR A 193 12.19 -3.83 11.85
C TYR A 193 11.97 -4.81 10.70
N ILE A 194 12.85 -4.83 9.72
CA ILE A 194 12.75 -5.72 8.56
C ILE A 194 13.80 -6.82 8.62
N GLY A 195 15.07 -6.47 8.77
CA GLY A 195 16.18 -7.43 8.78
C GLY A 195 16.12 -8.37 9.97
N ASP A 196 16.08 -7.84 11.19
CA ASP A 196 16.04 -8.68 12.41
C ASP A 196 14.77 -9.53 12.44
N VAL A 197 13.60 -8.97 12.05
CA VAL A 197 12.33 -9.71 12.02
C VAL A 197 12.34 -10.82 10.97
N ALA A 198 12.95 -10.58 9.80
CA ALA A 198 13.08 -11.62 8.77
C ALA A 198 13.91 -12.80 9.26
N VAL A 199 15.05 -12.54 9.92
CA VAL A 199 15.91 -13.56 10.49
C VAL A 199 15.18 -14.31 11.60
N LEU A 200 14.55 -13.59 12.55
CA LEU A 200 13.75 -14.22 13.61
C LEU A 200 12.63 -15.10 13.05
N SER A 201 11.91 -14.61 12.04
CA SER A 201 10.82 -15.36 11.41
C SER A 201 11.31 -16.62 10.71
N ARG A 202 12.48 -16.58 10.06
CA ARG A 202 13.05 -17.76 9.38
C ARG A 202 13.33 -18.88 10.36
N HIS A 203 13.91 -18.57 11.52
CA HIS A 203 14.29 -19.54 12.55
C HIS A 203 13.15 -19.91 13.49
N ALA A 204 12.00 -19.24 13.40
CA ALA A 204 10.83 -19.54 14.21
C ALA A 204 10.20 -20.91 13.82
N PRO A 205 9.50 -21.58 14.75
CA PRO A 205 8.64 -22.71 14.44
C PRO A 205 7.63 -22.36 13.33
N ALA A 206 7.20 -23.35 12.55
CA ALA A 206 6.36 -23.14 11.36
C ALA A 206 5.06 -22.36 11.67
N ASP A 207 4.47 -22.57 12.84
CA ASP A 207 3.26 -21.90 13.31
C ASP A 207 3.49 -20.50 13.88
N GLN A 208 4.75 -20.08 14.03
CA GLN A 208 5.18 -18.77 14.53
C GLN A 208 5.85 -17.90 13.47
N LYS A 209 5.94 -18.36 12.23
CA LYS A 209 6.52 -17.60 11.13
C LYS A 209 5.60 -16.45 10.70
N SER A 210 6.18 -15.28 10.50
CA SER A 210 5.48 -14.19 9.81
C SER A 210 5.09 -14.60 8.39
N ALA A 211 3.84 -14.33 8.02
CA ALA A 211 3.27 -14.76 6.75
C ALA A 211 4.08 -14.29 5.54
N VAL A 212 4.52 -13.02 5.55
CA VAL A 212 5.27 -12.45 4.42
C VAL A 212 6.56 -13.23 4.17
N TYR A 213 7.34 -13.52 5.22
CA TYR A 213 8.61 -14.22 5.07
C TYR A 213 8.41 -15.71 4.78
N ALA A 214 7.42 -16.36 5.38
CA ALA A 214 7.11 -17.76 5.14
C ALA A 214 6.65 -18.05 3.70
N LEU A 215 5.85 -17.16 3.13
CA LEU A 215 5.35 -17.29 1.75
C LEU A 215 6.41 -16.91 0.72
N CYS A 216 7.15 -15.84 0.98
CA CYS A 216 8.10 -15.29 0.03
C CYS A 216 9.40 -16.10 -0.08
N GLU A 217 9.79 -16.87 0.97
CA GLU A 217 11.04 -17.63 0.97
C GLU A 217 11.16 -18.60 -0.23
N GLY A 218 12.17 -18.36 -1.08
CA GLY A 218 12.45 -19.17 -2.28
C GLY A 218 11.36 -19.08 -3.38
N THR A 219 10.49 -18.07 -3.32
CA THR A 219 9.39 -17.88 -4.26
C THR A 219 9.76 -16.86 -5.33
N ARG A 220 9.39 -17.07 -6.59
CA ARG A 220 9.34 -16.04 -7.63
C ARG A 220 7.99 -15.32 -7.57
N VAL A 221 8.04 -14.00 -7.47
CA VAL A 221 6.85 -13.16 -7.29
C VAL A 221 6.84 -12.05 -8.34
N PRO A 222 5.88 -12.06 -9.28
CA PRO A 222 5.68 -10.94 -10.21
C PRO A 222 5.34 -9.66 -9.43
N ASN A 223 6.07 -8.58 -9.70
CA ASN A 223 5.82 -7.30 -9.06
C ASN A 223 4.70 -6.55 -9.78
N LEU A 224 3.53 -6.53 -9.16
CA LEU A 224 2.33 -5.84 -9.64
C LEU A 224 1.99 -4.61 -8.78
N LEU A 225 2.79 -4.32 -7.78
CA LEU A 225 2.61 -3.15 -6.93
C LEU A 225 3.54 -2.01 -7.39
N PRO A 226 3.03 -0.78 -7.48
CA PRO A 226 3.87 0.36 -7.84
C PRO A 226 5.09 0.50 -6.94
N LEU A 227 6.27 0.63 -7.52
CA LEU A 227 7.53 0.82 -6.79
C LEU A 227 7.62 2.17 -6.07
N SER A 228 6.77 3.12 -6.45
CA SER A 228 6.57 4.37 -5.71
C SER A 228 5.79 4.20 -4.41
N TRP A 229 5.23 3.02 -4.14
CA TRP A 229 4.59 2.69 -2.87
C TRP A 229 5.57 2.01 -1.92
N GLY A 230 5.39 2.24 -0.60
CA GLY A 230 6.20 1.54 0.40
C GLY A 230 6.14 0.02 0.27
N ALA A 231 4.95 -0.55 0.01
CA ALA A 231 4.80 -1.99 -0.22
C ALA A 231 5.54 -2.49 -1.47
N GLY A 232 5.53 -1.71 -2.57
CA GLY A 232 6.25 -2.06 -3.79
C GLY A 232 7.75 -2.16 -3.58
N ILE A 233 8.35 -1.14 -2.96
CA ILE A 233 9.79 -1.12 -2.64
C ILE A 233 10.15 -2.20 -1.59
N LEU A 234 9.31 -2.41 -0.59
CA LEU A 234 9.50 -3.48 0.40
C LEU A 234 9.64 -4.85 -0.29
N LEU A 235 8.72 -5.16 -1.20
CA LEU A 235 8.65 -6.45 -1.89
C LEU A 235 9.68 -6.61 -3.01
N ALA A 236 10.13 -5.50 -3.61
CA ALA A 236 11.15 -5.54 -4.67
C ALA A 236 12.59 -5.47 -4.16
N LEU A 237 12.81 -5.00 -2.91
CA LEU A 237 14.15 -4.81 -2.37
C LEU A 237 14.34 -5.48 -1.01
N GLN A 238 13.56 -5.09 -0.01
CA GLN A 238 13.82 -5.48 1.38
C GLN A 238 13.51 -6.95 1.64
N VAL A 239 12.34 -7.43 1.24
CA VAL A 239 11.97 -8.86 1.37
C VAL A 239 12.92 -9.77 0.57
N PRO A 240 13.31 -9.47 -0.67
CA PRO A 240 14.33 -10.23 -1.39
C PRO A 240 15.66 -10.38 -0.65
N LEU A 241 16.18 -9.30 -0.08
CA LEU A 241 17.46 -9.33 0.64
C LEU A 241 17.45 -10.26 1.86
N PHE A 242 16.36 -10.28 2.59
CA PHE A 242 16.27 -10.98 3.89
C PHE A 242 15.44 -12.28 3.85
N ALA A 243 14.49 -12.41 2.93
CA ALA A 243 13.64 -13.61 2.79
C ALA A 243 13.92 -14.44 1.54
N HIS A 244 14.93 -14.08 0.74
CA HIS A 244 15.34 -14.83 -0.46
C HIS A 244 14.23 -15.02 -1.49
N THR A 245 13.35 -14.05 -1.59
CA THR A 245 12.37 -13.94 -2.68
C THR A 245 13.07 -13.48 -3.94
N VAL A 246 12.59 -13.90 -5.09
CA VAL A 246 13.06 -13.37 -6.38
C VAL A 246 11.92 -12.57 -7.03
N PRO A 247 11.94 -11.24 -6.95
CA PRO A 247 10.94 -10.41 -7.63
C PRO A 247 11.13 -10.51 -9.15
N VAL A 248 10.04 -10.72 -9.86
CA VAL A 248 10.00 -10.68 -11.31
C VAL A 248 9.44 -9.32 -11.71
N MET A 249 10.29 -8.45 -12.20
CA MET A 249 9.90 -7.13 -12.68
C MET A 249 9.21 -7.26 -14.03
N LEU A 250 8.08 -6.59 -14.19
CA LEU A 250 7.32 -6.62 -15.43
C LEU A 250 7.63 -5.37 -16.27
N PRO A 251 7.51 -5.43 -17.61
CA PRO A 251 7.66 -4.25 -18.45
C PRO A 251 6.59 -3.21 -18.09
N PRO A 252 6.95 -1.99 -17.64
CA PRO A 252 5.97 -1.01 -17.13
C PRO A 252 4.90 -0.63 -18.16
N ALA A 253 5.27 -0.52 -19.43
CA ALA A 253 4.36 -0.16 -20.51
C ALA A 253 3.31 -1.24 -20.82
N SER A 254 3.55 -2.48 -20.41
CA SER A 254 2.66 -3.60 -20.68
C SER A 254 1.62 -3.84 -19.58
N ILE A 255 1.73 -3.19 -18.41
CA ILE A 255 0.83 -3.41 -17.27
C ILE A 255 -0.47 -2.61 -17.47
N PRO A 256 -1.61 -3.26 -17.77
CA PRO A 256 -2.89 -2.57 -17.85
C PRO A 256 -3.36 -2.15 -16.44
N ASN A 257 -4.16 -1.10 -16.36
CA ASN A 257 -4.72 -0.62 -15.11
C ASN A 257 -6.26 -0.54 -15.19
N PRO A 258 -7.01 -1.43 -14.50
CA PRO A 258 -6.53 -2.57 -13.69
C PRO A 258 -5.95 -3.70 -14.56
N PRO A 259 -5.10 -4.58 -14.01
CA PRO A 259 -4.63 -5.78 -14.70
C PRO A 259 -5.78 -6.68 -15.12
N THR A 260 -5.76 -7.09 -16.39
CA THR A 260 -6.78 -7.98 -16.98
C THR A 260 -6.46 -9.45 -16.76
N ALA A 261 -7.45 -10.33 -16.92
CA ALA A 261 -7.24 -11.77 -16.87
C ALA A 261 -6.23 -12.24 -17.93
N ASP A 262 -6.30 -11.69 -19.15
CA ASP A 262 -5.36 -12.01 -20.23
C ASP A 262 -3.92 -11.60 -19.87
N PHE A 263 -3.75 -10.46 -19.21
CA PHE A 263 -2.44 -10.02 -18.75
C PHE A 263 -1.87 -10.95 -17.66
N ILE A 264 -2.67 -11.36 -16.68
CA ILE A 264 -2.25 -12.33 -15.66
C ILE A 264 -1.92 -13.68 -16.28
N LYS A 265 -2.68 -14.12 -17.27
CA LYS A 265 -2.37 -15.34 -18.06
C LYS A 265 -1.06 -15.19 -18.83
N ALA A 266 -0.81 -14.03 -19.43
CA ALA A 266 0.45 -13.75 -20.13
C ALA A 266 1.65 -13.79 -19.16
N ILE A 267 1.52 -13.24 -17.94
CA ILE A 267 2.55 -13.40 -16.89
C ILE A 267 2.80 -14.89 -16.62
N GLY A 268 1.74 -15.69 -16.45
CA GLY A 268 1.87 -17.13 -16.25
C GLY A 268 2.54 -17.88 -17.41
N THR A 269 2.51 -17.31 -18.62
CA THR A 269 3.10 -17.89 -19.83
C THR A 269 4.55 -17.45 -20.04
N TYR A 270 4.84 -16.18 -19.87
CA TYR A 270 6.12 -15.57 -20.28
C TYR A 270 7.07 -15.30 -19.11
N ALA A 271 6.55 -15.01 -17.91
CA ALA A 271 7.40 -14.75 -16.76
C ALA A 271 8.10 -16.03 -16.27
N PRO A 272 9.39 -15.99 -15.96
CA PRO A 272 10.12 -17.15 -15.48
C PRO A 272 9.55 -17.67 -14.16
N LYS A 273 9.21 -18.95 -14.12
CA LYS A 273 8.72 -19.63 -12.93
C LYS A 273 9.88 -20.13 -12.06
N GLY A 274 9.67 -20.07 -10.75
CA GLY A 274 10.53 -20.70 -9.76
C GLY A 274 10.01 -22.06 -9.29
N PRO A 275 10.70 -22.71 -8.35
CA PRO A 275 10.21 -23.92 -7.70
C PRO A 275 8.91 -23.67 -6.95
N ARG A 276 8.70 -22.46 -6.48
CA ARG A 276 7.48 -21.94 -5.85
C ARG A 276 7.06 -20.65 -6.54
N ASN A 277 5.76 -20.48 -6.75
CA ASN A 277 5.21 -19.27 -7.36
C ASN A 277 4.07 -18.72 -6.50
N GLY A 278 4.06 -17.42 -6.34
CA GLY A 278 3.02 -16.71 -5.62
C GLY A 278 2.75 -15.36 -6.25
N MET A 279 1.66 -14.75 -5.85
CA MET A 279 1.26 -13.43 -6.38
C MET A 279 0.75 -12.53 -5.24
N ILE A 280 1.10 -11.26 -5.33
CA ILE A 280 0.66 -10.23 -4.39
C ILE A 280 -0.14 -9.19 -5.16
N LEU A 281 -1.40 -9.01 -4.78
CA LEU A 281 -2.36 -8.21 -5.50
C LEU A 281 -3.13 -7.29 -4.53
N VAL A 282 -3.71 -6.21 -5.04
CA VAL A 282 -4.70 -5.44 -4.28
C VAL A 282 -6.09 -6.10 -4.42
N PRO A 283 -6.99 -5.97 -3.44
CA PRO A 283 -8.31 -6.62 -3.46
C PRO A 283 -9.13 -6.34 -4.71
N ASP A 284 -9.03 -5.15 -5.27
CA ASP A 284 -9.78 -4.77 -6.47
C ASP A 284 -9.38 -5.60 -7.69
N MET A 285 -8.08 -5.85 -7.87
CA MET A 285 -7.58 -6.74 -8.92
C MET A 285 -8.11 -8.17 -8.74
N LEU A 286 -8.10 -8.68 -7.52
CA LEU A 286 -8.62 -10.03 -7.22
C LEU A 286 -10.12 -10.15 -7.52
N ARG A 287 -10.92 -9.13 -7.19
CA ARG A 287 -12.35 -9.09 -7.51
C ARG A 287 -12.61 -9.20 -9.01
N HIS A 288 -11.83 -8.49 -9.83
CA HIS A 288 -11.95 -8.57 -11.29
C HIS A 288 -11.57 -9.96 -11.80
N LEU A 289 -10.42 -10.47 -11.39
CA LEU A 289 -9.89 -11.76 -11.86
C LEU A 289 -10.80 -12.94 -11.48
N VAL A 290 -11.36 -12.96 -10.28
CA VAL A 290 -12.22 -14.06 -9.82
C VAL A 290 -13.55 -14.13 -10.59
N ARG A 291 -14.04 -13.01 -11.14
CA ARG A 291 -15.29 -12.98 -11.93
C ARG A 291 -15.16 -13.70 -13.27
N GLU A 292 -13.97 -13.73 -13.85
CA GLU A 292 -13.69 -14.31 -15.16
C GLU A 292 -13.13 -15.73 -15.06
N ALA A 293 -13.57 -16.65 -15.93
CA ALA A 293 -13.05 -18.03 -15.96
C ALA A 293 -11.53 -18.05 -16.21
N ALA A 294 -11.06 -17.28 -17.21
CA ALA A 294 -9.65 -17.18 -17.53
C ALA A 294 -8.82 -16.59 -16.37
N GLY A 295 -9.39 -15.64 -15.63
CA GLY A 295 -8.75 -15.09 -14.44
C GLY A 295 -8.59 -16.14 -13.33
N ARG A 296 -9.63 -16.91 -13.05
CA ARG A 296 -9.56 -18.01 -12.07
C ARG A 296 -8.51 -19.05 -12.44
N GLU A 297 -8.49 -19.50 -13.71
CA GLU A 297 -7.48 -20.45 -14.20
C GLU A 297 -6.06 -19.93 -14.03
N SER A 298 -5.84 -18.65 -14.31
CA SER A 298 -4.53 -18.00 -14.15
C SER A 298 -4.11 -17.90 -12.69
N LEU A 299 -5.04 -17.59 -11.78
CA LEU A 299 -4.77 -17.52 -10.35
C LEU A 299 -4.41 -18.90 -9.76
N GLN A 300 -5.02 -19.98 -10.25
CA GLN A 300 -4.74 -21.34 -9.82
C GLN A 300 -3.31 -21.83 -10.13
N GLN A 301 -2.57 -21.13 -10.98
CA GLN A 301 -1.16 -21.44 -11.26
C GLN A 301 -0.22 -21.06 -10.10
N ASN A 302 -0.74 -20.34 -9.09
CA ASN A 302 0.03 -19.89 -7.94
C ASN A 302 -0.24 -20.78 -6.72
N GLU A 303 0.81 -21.12 -5.98
CA GLU A 303 0.71 -21.87 -4.72
C GLU A 303 -0.05 -21.06 -3.65
N TRP A 304 0.18 -19.74 -3.68
CA TRP A 304 -0.45 -18.80 -2.76
C TRP A 304 -0.72 -17.46 -3.44
N ILE A 305 -1.74 -16.76 -2.93
CA ILE A 305 -2.05 -15.40 -3.29
C ILE A 305 -2.15 -14.58 -2.00
N ALA A 306 -1.40 -13.49 -1.95
CA ALA A 306 -1.54 -12.52 -0.87
C ALA A 306 -2.24 -11.25 -1.36
N TYR A 307 -2.99 -10.62 -0.45
CA TYR A 307 -3.58 -9.32 -0.72
C TYR A 307 -3.06 -8.25 0.24
N VAL A 308 -2.96 -7.03 -0.26
CA VAL A 308 -2.37 -5.90 0.45
C VAL A 308 -3.13 -4.60 0.18
N GLY A 309 -3.09 -3.68 1.13
CA GLY A 309 -3.56 -2.29 0.95
C GLY A 309 -5.01 -2.04 1.33
N ALA A 310 -5.88 -3.06 1.34
CA ALA A 310 -7.26 -2.97 1.80
C ALA A 310 -7.77 -4.35 2.24
N PRO A 311 -8.86 -4.45 3.00
CA PRO A 311 -9.52 -5.72 3.29
C PRO A 311 -10.08 -6.38 2.01
N LEU A 312 -9.97 -7.70 1.94
CA LEU A 312 -10.58 -8.50 0.87
C LEU A 312 -12.01 -8.86 1.27
N ASP A 313 -12.96 -8.70 0.36
CA ASP A 313 -14.35 -9.10 0.59
C ASP A 313 -14.52 -10.61 0.67
N HIS A 314 -15.56 -11.04 1.39
CA HIS A 314 -15.78 -12.45 1.68
C HIS A 314 -16.00 -13.30 0.42
N ALA A 315 -16.78 -12.79 -0.54
CA ALA A 315 -17.11 -13.54 -1.76
C ALA A 315 -15.86 -13.84 -2.59
N THR A 316 -14.98 -12.86 -2.75
CA THR A 316 -13.72 -13.01 -3.49
C THR A 316 -12.77 -13.99 -2.77
N GLY A 317 -12.58 -13.82 -1.46
CA GLY A 317 -11.67 -14.69 -0.71
C GLY A 317 -12.16 -16.14 -0.61
N ASP A 318 -13.47 -16.35 -0.43
CA ASP A 318 -14.07 -17.69 -0.41
C ASP A 318 -13.99 -18.37 -1.79
N ALA A 319 -14.17 -17.61 -2.88
CA ALA A 319 -14.00 -18.12 -4.24
C ALA A 319 -12.55 -18.56 -4.50
N LEU A 320 -11.56 -17.78 -4.08
CA LEU A 320 -10.14 -18.15 -4.18
C LEU A 320 -9.82 -19.43 -3.38
N THR A 321 -10.32 -19.51 -2.15
CA THR A 321 -10.12 -20.69 -1.29
C THR A 321 -10.77 -21.93 -1.88
N ALA A 322 -11.97 -21.80 -2.49
CA ALA A 322 -12.65 -22.89 -3.18
C ALA A 322 -11.87 -23.42 -4.41
N LEU A 323 -11.02 -22.59 -5.00
CA LEU A 323 -10.08 -23.00 -6.05
C LEU A 323 -8.84 -23.76 -5.52
N GLY A 324 -8.74 -23.98 -4.21
CA GLY A 324 -7.58 -24.61 -3.57
C GLY A 324 -6.39 -23.69 -3.35
N ILE A 325 -6.54 -22.38 -3.56
CA ILE A 325 -5.47 -21.39 -3.43
C ILE A 325 -5.34 -20.99 -1.94
N ARG A 326 -4.11 -20.97 -1.43
CA ARG A 326 -3.84 -20.36 -0.12
C ARG A 326 -3.97 -18.84 -0.24
N VAL A 327 -4.92 -18.26 0.47
CA VAL A 327 -5.13 -16.82 0.52
C VAL A 327 -4.59 -16.26 1.83
N GLN A 328 -3.77 -15.22 1.76
CA GLN A 328 -3.12 -14.61 2.91
C GLN A 328 -3.23 -13.08 2.87
N SER A 329 -3.54 -12.47 4.01
CA SER A 329 -3.43 -11.02 4.17
C SER A 329 -1.97 -10.61 4.44
N MET A 330 -1.54 -9.49 3.83
CA MET A 330 -0.31 -8.79 4.18
C MET A 330 -0.67 -7.38 4.62
N ILE A 331 -0.86 -7.20 5.92
CA ILE A 331 -1.32 -5.94 6.51
C ILE A 331 -0.13 -5.12 7.00
N GLY A 332 -0.22 -3.82 6.80
CA GLY A 332 0.75 -2.86 7.31
C GLY A 332 0.35 -1.43 6.96
N ALA A 333 1.06 -0.49 7.53
CA ALA A 333 0.94 0.92 7.23
C ALA A 333 2.34 1.50 6.98
N THR A 334 2.43 2.50 6.09
CA THR A 334 3.74 3.04 5.68
C THR A 334 4.53 3.64 6.84
N ASP A 335 3.84 4.15 7.86
CA ASP A 335 4.40 4.82 9.04
C ASP A 335 4.83 3.88 10.18
N ILE A 336 4.37 2.62 10.16
CA ILE A 336 4.73 1.61 11.17
C ILE A 336 5.22 0.28 10.57
N GLY A 337 5.14 0.12 9.25
CA GLY A 337 5.58 -1.08 8.54
C GLY A 337 4.56 -2.23 8.52
N LEU A 338 5.04 -3.44 8.28
CA LEU A 338 4.23 -4.66 8.29
C LEU A 338 3.81 -5.03 9.71
N TYR A 339 2.57 -5.50 9.90
CA TYR A 339 2.14 -6.04 11.21
C TYR A 339 2.69 -7.45 11.47
N ASN A 340 3.38 -8.03 10.51
CA ASN A 340 4.00 -9.36 10.59
C ASN A 340 3.07 -10.45 11.12
N ILE A 341 1.79 -10.39 10.72
CA ILE A 341 0.82 -11.43 11.08
C ILE A 341 1.36 -12.82 10.74
N LEU A 342 1.01 -13.79 11.57
CA LEU A 342 1.45 -15.16 11.38
C LEU A 342 0.76 -15.80 10.18
N LEU A 343 1.42 -16.81 9.59
CA LEU A 343 0.83 -17.60 8.53
C LEU A 343 -0.49 -18.20 9.00
N ASN A 344 -1.55 -17.98 8.22
CA ASN A 344 -2.87 -18.51 8.54
C ASN A 344 -3.01 -19.98 8.12
N ASP A 345 -4.05 -20.61 8.64
CA ASP A 345 -4.52 -21.91 8.15
C ASP A 345 -4.98 -21.78 6.69
N PRO A 346 -4.65 -22.71 5.77
CA PRO A 346 -5.05 -22.63 4.37
C PRO A 346 -6.54 -22.36 4.13
N GLN A 347 -7.41 -22.89 5.01
CA GLN A 347 -8.86 -22.69 4.93
C GLN A 347 -9.36 -21.51 5.77
N GLY A 348 -8.48 -20.89 6.56
CA GLY A 348 -8.80 -19.83 7.52
C GLY A 348 -8.36 -18.44 7.07
N TRP A 349 -8.50 -18.09 5.79
CA TRP A 349 -8.00 -16.83 5.24
C TRP A 349 -8.55 -15.56 5.93
N LYS A 350 -9.71 -15.64 6.58
CA LYS A 350 -10.37 -14.56 7.31
C LYS A 350 -9.81 -14.37 8.73
N ILE A 351 -9.00 -15.31 9.20
CA ILE A 351 -8.58 -15.40 10.60
C ILE A 351 -7.09 -15.11 10.70
N HIS A 352 -6.73 -14.21 11.60
CA HIS A 352 -5.37 -13.70 11.76
C HIS A 352 -4.87 -13.91 13.19
N ARG A 353 -3.57 -14.07 13.32
CA ARG A 353 -2.85 -14.09 14.60
C ARG A 353 -1.75 -13.05 14.57
N PHE A 354 -1.58 -12.32 15.66
CA PHE A 354 -0.51 -11.35 15.81
C PHE A 354 0.61 -11.95 16.65
N PRO A 355 1.89 -11.84 16.19
CA PRO A 355 3.02 -12.32 16.96
C PRO A 355 3.32 -11.35 18.10
N ALA A 356 2.92 -11.68 19.32
CA ALA A 356 3.14 -10.84 20.50
C ALA A 356 4.64 -10.51 20.75
N ALA A 357 5.55 -11.40 20.30
CA ALA A 357 6.99 -11.26 20.50
C ALA A 357 7.67 -10.29 19.51
N LEU A 358 7.02 -9.92 18.40
CA LEU A 358 7.74 -9.20 17.35
C LEU A 358 7.60 -7.67 17.41
N HIS A 359 6.53 -7.09 18.01
CA HIS A 359 6.27 -5.66 17.85
C HIS A 359 5.42 -4.99 18.93
N ASN A 360 5.35 -5.40 20.15
CA ASN A 360 4.52 -4.75 21.17
C ASN A 360 3.09 -4.41 20.71
N TYR A 361 2.51 -5.22 19.81
CA TYR A 361 1.13 -5.09 19.39
C TYR A 361 0.20 -5.65 20.46
N TYR A 362 -0.88 -4.95 20.71
CA TYR A 362 -1.97 -5.41 21.56
C TYR A 362 -3.32 -4.93 21.00
N LEU A 363 -4.37 -5.57 21.44
CA LEU A 363 -5.74 -5.27 21.03
C LEU A 363 -6.47 -4.60 22.19
N ASP A 364 -6.74 -3.30 22.03
CA ASP A 364 -7.44 -2.47 23.01
C ASP A 364 -8.94 -2.47 22.74
N ARG A 365 -9.75 -2.58 23.80
CA ARG A 365 -11.21 -2.62 23.66
C ARG A 365 -11.75 -1.31 23.12
N PHE A 366 -12.37 -1.37 21.94
CA PHE A 366 -12.97 -0.20 21.28
C PHE A 366 -14.47 -0.09 21.54
N ALA A 367 -15.20 -1.21 21.40
CA ALA A 367 -16.64 -1.32 21.64
C ALA A 367 -16.98 -2.80 21.94
N ASP A 368 -18.28 -3.13 22.10
CA ASP A 368 -18.67 -4.51 22.38
C ASP A 368 -18.24 -5.47 21.26
N GLY A 369 -17.36 -6.40 21.62
CA GLY A 369 -16.77 -7.38 20.71
C GLY A 369 -15.83 -6.81 19.65
N LEU A 370 -15.49 -5.52 19.70
CA LEU A 370 -14.55 -4.85 18.80
C LEU A 370 -13.33 -4.36 19.56
N TYR A 371 -12.16 -4.58 18.97
CA TYR A 371 -10.88 -4.21 19.52
C TYR A 371 -10.07 -3.45 18.47
N GLU A 372 -9.39 -2.40 18.86
CA GLU A 372 -8.47 -1.67 18.01
C GLU A 372 -7.06 -2.23 18.16
N LEU A 373 -6.37 -2.47 17.05
CA LEU A 373 -4.96 -2.83 17.08
C LEU A 373 -4.14 -1.60 17.46
N CYS A 374 -3.37 -1.73 18.51
CA CYS A 374 -2.48 -0.70 19.02
C CYS A 374 -1.05 -1.23 19.09
N THR A 375 -0.09 -0.33 19.04
CA THR A 375 1.31 -0.67 19.29
C THR A 375 1.92 0.32 20.26
N ALA A 376 2.53 -0.19 21.33
CA ALA A 376 3.25 0.63 22.28
C ALA A 376 4.66 0.97 21.76
N ARG A 377 5.16 2.13 22.14
CA ARG A 377 6.53 2.55 21.86
C ARG A 377 7.53 1.58 22.52
N MET A 378 8.53 1.15 21.79
CA MET A 378 9.69 0.45 22.32
C MET A 378 10.79 1.46 22.74
N PRO A 379 11.72 1.08 23.63
CA PRO A 379 12.89 1.92 23.89
C PRO A 379 13.63 2.24 22.59
N ASN A 380 13.87 3.53 22.33
CA ASN A 380 14.51 4.01 21.10
C ASN A 380 13.82 3.53 19.81
N ASP A 381 12.52 3.51 19.76
CA ASP A 381 11.72 2.98 18.66
C ASP A 381 12.05 3.68 17.33
N PRO A 382 12.53 2.96 16.30
CA PRO A 382 12.94 3.56 15.04
C PRO A 382 11.79 3.79 14.08
N ARG A 383 10.56 3.35 14.40
CA ARG A 383 9.40 3.50 13.51
C ARG A 383 9.05 4.97 13.33
N HIS A 384 8.74 5.35 12.08
CA HIS A 384 8.49 6.75 11.71
C HIS A 384 7.48 7.45 12.63
N VAL A 385 6.40 6.78 12.96
CA VAL A 385 5.33 7.36 13.80
C VAL A 385 5.85 7.80 15.16
N PHE A 386 6.77 7.06 15.77
CA PHE A 386 7.35 7.39 17.05
C PHE A 386 8.55 8.34 16.94
N ALA A 387 9.28 8.28 15.84
CA ALA A 387 10.37 9.21 15.56
C ALA A 387 9.84 10.62 15.25
N SER A 388 8.67 10.72 14.57
CA SER A 388 8.05 12.01 14.22
C SER A 388 7.16 12.61 15.33
N ALA A 389 6.76 11.80 16.32
CA ALA A 389 5.96 12.21 17.47
C ALA A 389 6.58 11.67 18.76
N PRO A 390 7.64 12.32 19.27
CA PRO A 390 8.38 11.85 20.46
C PRO A 390 7.53 11.73 21.72
N GLU A 391 6.43 12.44 21.81
CA GLU A 391 5.45 12.42 22.90
C GLU A 391 4.47 11.25 22.84
N LEU A 392 4.46 10.50 21.72
CA LEU A 392 3.49 9.44 21.50
C LEU A 392 3.97 8.13 22.12
N ASP A 393 3.33 7.65 23.17
CA ASP A 393 3.66 6.35 23.80
C ASP A 393 2.95 5.18 23.15
N VAL A 394 1.78 5.41 22.56
CA VAL A 394 0.94 4.39 21.92
C VAL A 394 0.42 4.91 20.59
N TYR A 395 0.70 4.16 19.54
CA TYR A 395 0.08 4.41 18.24
C TYR A 395 -1.15 3.53 18.06
N ARG A 396 -2.27 4.17 17.79
CA ARG A 396 -3.56 3.54 17.47
C ARG A 396 -3.68 3.41 15.96
N THR A 397 -3.71 2.18 15.45
CA THR A 397 -3.72 1.93 14.01
C THR A 397 -5.03 2.31 13.33
N ARG A 398 -6.09 2.44 14.12
CA ARG A 398 -7.49 2.57 13.70
C ARG A 398 -8.05 1.33 13.00
N ASP A 399 -7.29 0.23 12.92
CA ASP A 399 -7.76 -1.05 12.40
C ASP A 399 -8.49 -1.81 13.51
N LEU A 400 -9.71 -2.24 13.22
CA LEU A 400 -10.59 -2.91 14.16
C LEU A 400 -10.61 -4.43 13.93
N TRP A 401 -10.69 -5.15 15.01
CA TRP A 401 -10.64 -6.60 15.03
C TRP A 401 -11.70 -7.17 15.94
N ARG A 402 -12.18 -8.37 15.59
CA ARG A 402 -13.14 -9.15 16.38
C ARG A 402 -12.50 -10.46 16.80
N ALA A 403 -12.57 -10.79 18.08
CA ALA A 403 -12.12 -12.09 18.56
C ALA A 403 -12.91 -13.22 17.91
N VAL A 404 -12.24 -14.29 17.52
CA VAL A 404 -12.89 -15.48 16.94
C VAL A 404 -13.44 -16.34 18.08
N PRO A 405 -14.75 -16.60 18.15
CA PRO A 405 -15.32 -17.38 19.23
C PRO A 405 -14.67 -18.76 19.36
N GLY A 406 -14.29 -19.15 20.58
CA GLY A 406 -13.67 -20.45 20.88
C GLY A 406 -12.21 -20.60 20.41
N ARG A 407 -11.58 -19.55 19.90
CA ARG A 407 -10.17 -19.59 19.45
C ARG A 407 -9.39 -18.39 20.04
N GLU A 408 -8.83 -18.57 21.20
CA GLU A 408 -8.03 -17.53 21.87
C GLU A 408 -6.83 -17.10 21.02
N GLY A 409 -6.58 -15.78 20.95
CA GLY A 409 -5.48 -15.21 20.15
C GLY A 409 -5.75 -15.15 18.63
N TYR A 410 -6.97 -15.55 18.20
CA TYR A 410 -7.38 -15.48 16.80
C TYR A 410 -8.37 -14.34 16.56
N TRP A 411 -8.17 -13.61 15.48
CA TRP A 411 -8.86 -12.38 15.19
C TRP A 411 -9.34 -12.33 13.73
N SER A 412 -10.51 -11.75 13.50
CA SER A 412 -11.01 -11.40 12.16
C SER A 412 -11.01 -9.88 11.99
N ASN A 413 -10.63 -9.41 10.80
CA ASN A 413 -10.68 -7.98 10.50
C ASN A 413 -12.14 -7.50 10.53
N ALA A 414 -12.37 -6.36 11.20
CA ALA A 414 -13.69 -5.75 11.34
C ALA A 414 -13.76 -4.35 10.66
N GLY A 415 -12.77 -4.01 9.83
CA GLY A 415 -12.66 -2.72 9.16
C GLY A 415 -11.82 -1.72 9.97
N ARG A 416 -12.07 -0.44 9.76
CA ARG A 416 -11.37 0.66 10.44
C ARG A 416 -12.32 1.51 11.26
N VAL A 417 -11.81 2.22 12.24
CA VAL A 417 -12.60 3.22 13.00
C VAL A 417 -13.25 4.23 12.06
N ASP A 418 -12.56 4.63 11.00
CA ASP A 418 -13.03 5.59 10.00
C ASP A 418 -14.17 5.07 9.11
N ASP A 419 -14.35 3.75 9.07
CA ASP A 419 -15.36 3.08 8.25
C ASP A 419 -16.71 2.93 8.99
N PHE A 420 -16.74 3.29 10.27
CA PHE A 420 -17.96 3.25 11.05
C PHE A 420 -18.75 4.54 10.93
N VAL A 421 -20.01 4.42 10.58
CA VAL A 421 -21.01 5.49 10.63
C VAL A 421 -21.69 5.45 12.00
N LYS A 422 -21.79 6.61 12.64
CA LYS A 422 -22.52 6.80 13.91
C LYS A 422 -23.67 7.77 13.69
N LEU A 423 -24.88 7.25 13.65
CA LEU A 423 -26.09 8.05 13.53
C LEU A 423 -26.39 8.87 14.81
N ALA A 424 -27.23 9.89 14.69
CA ALA A 424 -27.71 10.68 15.81
C ALA A 424 -28.44 9.84 16.87
N SER A 425 -29.05 8.71 16.46
CA SER A 425 -29.63 7.69 17.34
C SER A 425 -28.61 6.90 18.16
N MET A 426 -27.33 7.18 18.03
CA MET A 426 -26.20 6.42 18.60
C MET A 426 -25.99 5.04 17.97
N THR A 427 -26.78 4.66 16.98
CA THR A 427 -26.59 3.44 16.19
C THR A 427 -25.29 3.53 15.42
N LYS A 428 -24.48 2.48 15.50
CA LYS A 428 -23.19 2.37 14.81
C LYS A 428 -23.19 1.15 13.90
N PHE A 429 -22.67 1.32 12.69
CA PHE A 429 -22.49 0.21 11.75
C PHE A 429 -21.27 0.44 10.85
N ASN A 430 -20.71 -0.65 10.34
CA ASN A 430 -19.59 -0.60 9.41
C ASN A 430 -20.11 -0.32 8.00
N ALA A 431 -19.84 0.88 7.48
CA ALA A 431 -20.28 1.30 6.15
C ALA A 431 -19.63 0.45 5.05
N ILE A 432 -18.32 0.13 5.17
CA ILE A 432 -17.60 -0.67 4.16
C ILE A 432 -18.23 -2.05 3.97
N ALA A 433 -18.67 -2.69 5.06
CA ALA A 433 -19.32 -3.99 4.97
C ALA A 433 -20.64 -3.92 4.17
N ILE A 434 -21.40 -2.84 4.33
CA ILE A 434 -22.63 -2.58 3.58
C ILE A 434 -22.31 -2.24 2.12
N GLU A 435 -21.31 -1.38 1.89
CA GLU A 435 -20.84 -1.00 0.55
C GLU A 435 -20.42 -2.25 -0.26
N GLN A 436 -19.67 -3.17 0.35
CA GLN A 436 -19.24 -4.41 -0.31
C GLN A 436 -20.42 -5.29 -0.77
N ILE A 437 -21.49 -5.36 0.03
CA ILE A 437 -22.71 -6.10 -0.37
C ILE A 437 -23.36 -5.44 -1.58
N VAL A 438 -23.49 -4.11 -1.57
CA VAL A 438 -24.09 -3.36 -2.69
C VAL A 438 -23.22 -3.45 -3.94
N GLU A 439 -21.90 -3.35 -3.81
CA GLU A 439 -20.93 -3.43 -4.91
C GLU A 439 -20.79 -4.84 -5.52
N ALA A 440 -21.28 -5.87 -4.83
CA ALA A 440 -21.37 -7.21 -5.43
C ALA A 440 -22.35 -7.27 -6.62
N SER A 441 -23.29 -6.31 -6.71
CA SER A 441 -24.22 -6.20 -7.84
C SER A 441 -23.54 -5.71 -9.11
N PRO A 442 -23.79 -6.34 -10.28
CA PRO A 442 -23.26 -5.84 -11.55
C PRO A 442 -23.85 -4.47 -11.97
N ALA A 443 -24.91 -4.00 -11.32
CA ALA A 443 -25.51 -2.69 -11.57
C ALA A 443 -24.75 -1.53 -10.91
N VAL A 444 -23.82 -1.81 -9.98
CA VAL A 444 -23.11 -0.81 -9.19
C VAL A 444 -21.61 -0.87 -9.48
N ALA A 445 -21.05 0.24 -9.94
CA ALA A 445 -19.60 0.36 -10.13
C ALA A 445 -18.89 0.64 -8.80
N LYS A 446 -19.48 1.54 -7.98
CA LYS A 446 -18.98 1.89 -6.65
C LYS A 446 -20.10 2.52 -5.82
N CYS A 447 -19.99 2.42 -4.48
CA CYS A 447 -20.88 3.17 -3.62
C CYS A 447 -20.18 3.66 -2.36
N LEU A 448 -20.84 4.57 -1.64
CA LEU A 448 -20.38 5.15 -0.39
C LEU A 448 -21.58 5.35 0.54
N VAL A 449 -21.56 4.69 1.69
CA VAL A 449 -22.58 4.82 2.73
C VAL A 449 -22.10 5.76 3.81
N ALA A 450 -22.92 6.74 4.21
CA ALA A 450 -22.59 7.69 5.26
C ALA A 450 -23.85 8.14 6.01
N GLY A 451 -23.70 9.06 6.98
CA GLY A 451 -24.80 9.56 7.80
C GLY A 451 -24.37 9.94 9.21
N ASP A 452 -23.07 10.20 9.42
CA ASP A 452 -22.56 10.60 10.73
C ASP A 452 -23.30 11.78 11.31
N SER A 453 -23.74 11.61 12.56
CA SER A 453 -24.55 12.59 13.32
C SER A 453 -25.90 12.93 12.69
N ARG A 454 -26.33 12.23 11.64
CA ARG A 454 -27.65 12.39 11.00
C ARG A 454 -28.68 11.42 11.57
N LEU A 455 -29.95 11.74 11.38
CA LEU A 455 -31.07 10.89 11.84
C LEU A 455 -31.22 9.62 11.00
N ALA A 456 -30.77 9.63 9.76
CA ALA A 456 -30.81 8.49 8.85
C ALA A 456 -29.52 8.40 8.05
N SER A 457 -29.15 7.19 7.64
CA SER A 457 -28.05 6.93 6.71
C SER A 457 -28.47 7.23 5.27
N PHE A 458 -27.49 7.51 4.41
CA PHE A 458 -27.67 7.64 2.96
C PHE A 458 -26.62 6.85 2.21
N ILE A 459 -26.89 6.62 0.94
CA ILE A 459 -25.94 5.98 0.03
C ILE A 459 -25.74 6.82 -1.23
N LEU A 460 -24.46 7.11 -1.56
CA LEU A 460 -24.06 7.66 -2.85
C LEU A 460 -23.67 6.49 -3.76
N VAL A 461 -24.30 6.36 -4.92
CA VAL A 461 -24.09 5.25 -5.85
C VAL A 461 -23.54 5.76 -7.17
N GLU A 462 -22.43 5.18 -7.60
CA GLU A 462 -21.92 5.26 -8.97
C GLU A 462 -22.42 4.02 -9.71
N PRO A 463 -23.37 4.18 -10.65
CA PRO A 463 -23.90 3.04 -11.38
C PRO A 463 -22.87 2.48 -12.36
N ALA A 464 -22.96 1.18 -12.65
CA ALA A 464 -22.10 0.52 -13.62
C ALA A 464 -22.33 1.08 -15.03
N PRO A 465 -21.32 1.00 -15.94
CA PRO A 465 -21.50 1.36 -17.33
C PRO A 465 -22.72 0.64 -17.95
N GLY A 466 -23.61 1.38 -18.61
CA GLY A 466 -24.86 0.85 -19.19
C GLY A 466 -26.07 0.83 -18.26
N VAL A 467 -25.91 1.10 -16.96
CA VAL A 467 -27.03 1.20 -16.02
C VAL A 467 -27.59 2.63 -15.92
N GLY A 468 -26.79 3.65 -16.26
CA GLY A 468 -27.10 5.09 -16.21
C GLY A 468 -26.26 5.82 -15.16
N PRO A 469 -26.35 7.15 -14.98
CA PRO A 469 -27.15 8.06 -15.78
C PRO A 469 -26.38 8.50 -17.05
N TYR A 470 -26.99 8.30 -18.19
CA TYR A 470 -26.54 8.96 -19.41
C TYR A 470 -27.61 10.00 -19.77
N ASP A 471 -27.24 11.21 -20.00
CA ASP A 471 -27.90 12.48 -20.35
C ASP A 471 -29.44 12.56 -20.33
N ALA A 472 -30.20 11.47 -20.27
CA ALA A 472 -31.68 11.44 -20.33
C ALA A 472 -32.35 10.46 -19.33
N THR A 473 -31.57 9.65 -18.57
CA THR A 473 -32.19 8.70 -17.61
C THR A 473 -32.42 9.39 -16.26
N PRO A 474 -33.64 9.49 -15.75
CA PRO A 474 -33.92 10.05 -14.44
C PRO A 474 -33.23 9.24 -13.33
N ASP A 475 -32.72 9.93 -12.29
CA ASP A 475 -32.13 9.25 -11.10
C ASP A 475 -33.09 8.19 -10.51
N SER A 476 -34.40 8.41 -10.56
CA SER A 476 -35.41 7.45 -10.07
C SER A 476 -35.35 6.09 -10.78
N GLU A 477 -35.13 6.06 -12.09
CA GLU A 477 -34.98 4.81 -12.82
C GLU A 477 -33.68 4.08 -12.48
N VAL A 478 -32.59 4.82 -12.30
CA VAL A 478 -31.31 4.27 -11.89
C VAL A 478 -31.42 3.70 -10.48
N ILE A 479 -32.11 4.41 -9.58
CA ILE A 479 -32.37 3.94 -8.21
C ILE A 479 -33.12 2.61 -8.23
N GLU A 480 -34.17 2.45 -9.06
CA GLU A 480 -34.91 1.19 -9.17
C GLU A 480 -34.01 0.03 -9.64
N ARG A 481 -33.04 0.29 -10.53
CA ARG A 481 -32.10 -0.74 -11.02
C ARG A 481 -31.08 -1.18 -9.96
N VAL A 482 -30.61 -0.26 -9.11
CA VAL A 482 -29.65 -0.58 -8.04
C VAL A 482 -30.30 -0.99 -6.73
N TRP A 483 -31.58 -0.71 -6.56
CA TRP A 483 -32.33 -0.95 -5.32
C TRP A 483 -32.30 -2.40 -4.82
N PRO A 484 -32.38 -3.45 -5.66
CA PRO A 484 -32.29 -4.82 -5.18
C PRO A 484 -31.01 -5.10 -4.40
N ALA A 485 -29.88 -4.52 -4.78
CA ALA A 485 -28.62 -4.65 -4.06
C ALA A 485 -28.64 -3.91 -2.71
N ILE A 486 -29.22 -2.71 -2.70
CA ILE A 486 -29.38 -1.91 -1.47
C ILE A 486 -30.34 -2.61 -0.50
N ALA A 487 -31.44 -3.16 -1.00
CA ALA A 487 -32.40 -3.92 -0.20
C ALA A 487 -31.76 -5.16 0.47
N ALA A 488 -30.93 -5.89 -0.28
CA ALA A 488 -30.17 -7.01 0.29
C ALA A 488 -29.21 -6.55 1.40
N ALA A 489 -28.51 -5.41 1.19
CA ALA A 489 -27.62 -4.84 2.21
C ALA A 489 -28.38 -4.40 3.47
N ASN A 490 -29.62 -3.95 3.35
CA ASN A 490 -30.49 -3.57 4.48
C ASN A 490 -30.82 -4.73 5.44
N GLU A 491 -30.72 -5.97 5.01
CA GLU A 491 -30.90 -7.15 5.87
C GLU A 491 -29.80 -7.24 6.95
N HIS A 492 -28.66 -6.60 6.72
CA HIS A 492 -27.52 -6.55 7.62
C HIS A 492 -27.50 -5.28 8.50
N LEU A 493 -28.50 -4.41 8.37
CA LEU A 493 -28.61 -3.16 9.13
C LEU A 493 -29.75 -3.21 10.15
N LEU A 494 -29.53 -2.58 11.30
CA LEU A 494 -30.61 -2.29 12.25
C LEU A 494 -31.65 -1.38 11.59
N PRO A 495 -32.93 -1.47 12.00
CA PRO A 495 -34.02 -0.73 11.35
C PRO A 495 -33.75 0.77 11.17
N GLU A 496 -33.17 1.41 12.19
CA GLU A 496 -32.87 2.85 12.20
C GLU A 496 -31.66 3.24 11.31
N ALA A 497 -30.87 2.27 10.90
CA ALA A 497 -29.71 2.49 10.01
C ALA A 497 -29.99 2.08 8.55
N ARG A 498 -31.19 1.57 8.26
CA ARG A 498 -31.54 1.11 6.92
C ARG A 498 -31.52 2.24 5.91
N LEU A 499 -30.96 1.94 4.76
CA LEU A 499 -30.93 2.82 3.60
C LEU A 499 -32.32 2.89 2.96
N SER A 500 -32.69 4.07 2.47
CA SER A 500 -33.97 4.29 1.78
C SER A 500 -33.77 4.79 0.35
N LYS A 501 -34.80 4.66 -0.48
CA LYS A 501 -34.76 5.17 -1.86
C LYS A 501 -34.64 6.69 -1.89
N GLU A 502 -35.28 7.39 -0.97
CA GLU A 502 -35.29 8.84 -0.83
C GLU A 502 -33.90 9.39 -0.51
N LEU A 503 -33.09 8.61 0.22
CA LEU A 503 -31.71 8.95 0.57
C LEU A 503 -30.68 8.18 -0.26
N THR A 504 -31.09 7.68 -1.43
CA THR A 504 -30.17 7.12 -2.44
C THR A 504 -29.82 8.21 -3.43
N VAL A 505 -28.55 8.61 -3.47
CA VAL A 505 -28.02 9.67 -4.31
C VAL A 505 -27.20 9.04 -5.43
N ILE A 506 -27.52 9.37 -6.69
CA ILE A 506 -26.79 8.88 -7.87
C ILE A 506 -25.70 9.89 -8.25
N THR A 507 -24.51 9.40 -8.60
CA THR A 507 -23.42 10.27 -9.07
C THR A 507 -23.78 10.99 -10.35
N LEU A 508 -23.16 12.14 -10.59
CA LEU A 508 -23.31 12.90 -11.83
C LEU A 508 -22.45 12.32 -12.95
N PRO A 509 -22.89 12.39 -14.21
CA PRO A 509 -22.05 12.02 -15.35
C PRO A 509 -20.71 12.76 -15.33
N GLY A 510 -19.60 12.03 -15.56
CA GLY A 510 -18.25 12.59 -15.55
C GLY A 510 -17.69 12.99 -14.18
N LYS A 511 -18.44 12.73 -13.10
CA LYS A 511 -17.98 12.96 -11.71
C LYS A 511 -18.10 11.68 -10.89
N PRO A 512 -17.22 10.69 -11.09
CA PRO A 512 -17.25 9.44 -10.31
C PRO A 512 -16.90 9.68 -8.85
N ILE A 513 -17.17 8.69 -8.00
CA ILE A 513 -16.67 8.65 -6.62
C ILE A 513 -15.14 8.70 -6.67
N ILE A 514 -14.53 9.62 -5.92
CA ILE A 514 -13.06 9.80 -5.91
C ILE A 514 -12.40 8.59 -5.25
N ARG A 515 -11.38 8.07 -5.91
CA ARG A 515 -10.58 6.94 -5.45
C ARG A 515 -9.11 7.32 -5.32
N THR A 516 -8.43 6.68 -4.38
CA THR A 516 -6.98 6.70 -4.32
C THR A 516 -6.39 5.86 -5.45
N ALA A 517 -5.07 5.94 -5.62
CA ALA A 517 -4.34 5.04 -6.52
C ALA A 517 -4.51 3.53 -6.20
N LYS A 518 -4.91 3.20 -4.97
CA LYS A 518 -5.24 1.83 -4.51
C LYS A 518 -6.70 1.45 -4.75
N ALA A 519 -7.44 2.24 -5.55
CA ALA A 519 -8.87 2.12 -5.78
C ALA A 519 -9.75 2.24 -4.50
N THR A 520 -9.18 2.65 -3.37
CA THR A 520 -9.96 2.92 -2.14
C THR A 520 -10.68 4.26 -2.25
N VAL A 521 -11.91 4.32 -1.78
CA VAL A 521 -12.74 5.53 -1.82
C VAL A 521 -12.16 6.61 -0.91
N GLN A 522 -11.98 7.82 -1.47
CA GLN A 522 -11.71 9.02 -0.69
C GLN A 522 -13.05 9.61 -0.20
N ARG A 523 -13.53 9.08 0.93
CA ARG A 523 -14.87 9.36 1.47
C ARG A 523 -15.15 10.87 1.55
N ARG A 524 -14.29 11.61 2.26
CA ARG A 524 -14.47 13.05 2.47
C ARG A 524 -14.54 13.82 1.17
N ALA A 525 -13.54 13.67 0.28
CA ALA A 525 -13.49 14.37 -0.99
C ALA A 525 -14.70 14.03 -1.90
N SER A 526 -15.14 12.77 -1.90
CA SER A 526 -16.34 12.36 -2.63
C SER A 526 -17.59 13.02 -2.07
N LEU A 527 -17.76 13.06 -0.75
CA LEU A 527 -18.92 13.64 -0.09
C LEU A 527 -18.99 15.16 -0.27
N GLU A 528 -17.85 15.87 -0.25
CA GLU A 528 -17.77 17.31 -0.51
C GLU A 528 -18.27 17.66 -1.92
N ILE A 529 -17.94 16.86 -2.94
CA ILE A 529 -18.45 17.07 -4.31
C ILE A 529 -19.97 16.95 -4.38
N TYR A 530 -20.54 16.02 -3.62
CA TYR A 530 -21.95 15.70 -3.65
C TYR A 530 -22.78 16.35 -2.54
N GLU A 531 -22.17 17.19 -1.70
CA GLU A 531 -22.82 17.81 -0.55
C GLU A 531 -24.19 18.43 -0.88
N LYS A 532 -24.25 19.24 -1.95
CA LYS A 532 -25.50 19.89 -2.38
C LYS A 532 -26.60 18.89 -2.75
N LYS A 533 -26.24 17.80 -3.43
CA LYS A 533 -27.19 16.77 -3.85
C LYS A 533 -27.66 15.92 -2.66
N ILE A 534 -26.75 15.65 -1.74
CA ILE A 534 -27.04 14.94 -0.48
C ILE A 534 -27.99 15.78 0.39
N GLU A 535 -27.69 17.06 0.58
CA GLU A 535 -28.55 17.97 1.35
C GLU A 535 -29.95 18.12 0.75
N ALA A 536 -30.04 18.17 -0.59
CA ALA A 536 -31.33 18.22 -1.28
C ALA A 536 -32.14 16.95 -1.05
N ALA A 537 -31.50 15.76 -1.05
CA ALA A 537 -32.18 14.50 -0.75
C ALA A 537 -32.71 14.46 0.69
N TYR A 538 -31.90 14.89 1.68
CA TYR A 538 -32.36 14.99 3.07
C TYR A 538 -33.53 15.97 3.23
N ALA A 539 -33.45 17.14 2.60
CA ALA A 539 -34.54 18.11 2.66
C ALA A 539 -35.82 17.58 2.03
N ALA A 540 -35.73 16.89 0.87
CA ALA A 540 -36.87 16.27 0.21
C ALA A 540 -37.49 15.15 1.05
N ALA A 541 -36.68 14.40 1.81
CA ALA A 541 -37.12 13.38 2.74
C ALA A 541 -37.64 13.94 4.10
N GLY A 542 -37.65 15.28 4.27
CA GLY A 542 -38.18 15.94 5.47
C GLY A 542 -37.24 16.02 6.66
N TYR A 543 -35.95 15.78 6.47
CA TYR A 543 -34.95 15.91 7.52
C TYR A 543 -34.40 17.34 7.64
N ALA A 544 -34.15 17.77 8.88
CA ALA A 544 -33.49 19.05 9.12
C ALA A 544 -32.03 19.02 8.66
N LYS A 545 -31.52 20.19 8.21
CA LYS A 545 -30.11 20.34 7.83
C LYS A 545 -29.20 20.08 9.03
N VAL A 546 -28.25 19.16 8.87
CA VAL A 546 -27.22 18.85 9.87
C VAL A 546 -25.86 19.08 9.23
N PRO A 547 -24.90 19.76 9.90
CA PRO A 547 -23.55 19.92 9.40
C PRO A 547 -22.92 18.55 9.09
N PHE A 548 -22.13 18.53 8.02
CA PHE A 548 -21.42 17.32 7.61
C PHE A 548 -20.29 17.03 8.59
N THR A 549 -20.28 15.85 9.21
CA THR A 549 -19.22 15.39 10.13
C THR A 549 -18.83 13.95 9.79
N ILE A 550 -17.54 13.63 9.96
CA ILE A 550 -17.04 12.24 9.94
C ILE A 550 -16.63 11.90 11.37
N TRP A 551 -17.26 10.90 11.95
CA TRP A 551 -17.12 10.57 13.38
C TRP A 551 -15.66 10.33 13.83
N GLY A 552 -14.82 9.74 12.96
CA GLY A 552 -13.41 9.49 13.23
C GLY A 552 -12.57 10.77 13.46
N GLU A 553 -12.98 11.92 12.92
CA GLU A 553 -12.27 13.20 13.10
C GLU A 553 -12.60 13.86 14.45
N ALA A 554 -13.80 13.68 14.97
CA ALA A 554 -14.22 14.22 16.27
C ALA A 554 -13.45 13.62 17.46
N ILE A 555 -12.95 12.40 17.33
CA ILE A 555 -12.13 11.74 18.36
C ILE A 555 -10.68 12.22 18.33
N GLY A 556 -10.17 12.61 17.15
CA GLY A 556 -8.82 13.18 17.01
C GLY A 556 -8.63 14.51 17.75
N ASP A 557 -9.69 15.32 17.85
CA ASP A 557 -9.64 16.62 18.56
C ASP A 557 -9.81 16.49 20.09
N VAL A 558 -10.48 15.44 20.58
CA VAL A 558 -10.61 15.19 22.02
C VAL A 558 -9.28 14.77 22.65
N GLY A 559 -8.38 14.15 21.88
CA GLY A 559 -7.01 13.85 22.33
C GLY A 559 -6.13 15.08 22.51
N LYS A 560 -6.43 16.20 21.84
CA LYS A 560 -5.72 17.47 21.99
C LYS A 560 -6.23 18.32 23.16
N ALA A 561 -7.48 18.14 23.57
CA ALA A 561 -8.10 18.93 24.64
C ALA A 561 -7.77 18.44 26.06
N ASN A 562 -7.31 17.19 26.24
CA ASN A 562 -7.00 16.63 27.56
C ASN A 562 -5.50 16.60 27.92
N GLY A 563 -4.68 17.36 27.19
CA GLY A 563 -3.25 17.55 27.47
C GLY A 563 -2.92 18.57 28.56
N HIS A 564 -3.92 19.14 29.24
CA HIS A 564 -3.71 20.04 30.38
C HIS A 564 -4.67 19.70 31.52
N ALA A 565 -4.40 18.65 32.27
CA ALA A 565 -4.71 18.56 33.71
C ALA A 565 -4.19 17.20 34.28
N ARG A 566 -3.06 17.33 34.98
CA ARG A 566 -2.44 16.40 35.94
C ARG A 566 -1.82 15.12 35.42
#